data_ceb91dfb131345a3a8f32350bf3a7f05
#
_entry.id   ceb91dfb131345a3a8f32350bf3a7f05
#
_cell.length_a   1.000
_cell.length_b   1.000
_cell.length_c   1.000
_cell.angle_alpha   90.00
_cell.angle_beta   90.00
_cell.angle_gamma   90.00
#
_symmetry.space_group_name_H-M   'P 1'
#
loop_
_entity.id
_entity.type
_entity.pdbx_description
1 polymer ?
#
loop_
_entity_poly.entity_id
_entity_poly.type
_entity_poly.pdbx_seq_one_letter_code
_entity_poly.pdbx_strand_id
1 'polypeptide(L)'
;MKKFVVLMIVTFGLIVSIFAVFALNRWYPTHGHADWDEVQQFTADKIPVNPKDFRSDFEEIFEQVKKKYPYITKKHINLDSIHTTCLQRIDTMQSKVAYSLLIMEFFANLKCTHANNENILYPWFIQGDNIIVIGNRVFVNRPSVFAIKAGLQDKDEIITVDGVPTNKWVMHNSKYVSASTDATRYLLSALTILCSYTSPIKTLGIIRHGKPITITIHLQSKSVPTKAEEQNVTWGKVSSKVGYINVKSMQDNADTEFTKALKHLSKLPYLIVDVRQNGGGNSWIGDNIAQNLIKGKRRIWNGSTISPSTNSYKGKVIILMGHYSCSSAETFLITMKESGDAVLVGTSSAGDTGGIICLFKTSHGIFYRLPVGHSSGVSPKGFPLEGKGISPNYLVPMKVNDFLSGKDTQLDYALQLFKE
;
A
#
# COMPACT_ATOMS: atom_id res chain seq x y z
N MET A 1 -37.86 32.96 29.15
CA MET A 1 -36.45 32.53 29.09
C MET A 1 -36.26 31.07 28.59
N LYS A 2 -36.86 30.03 29.20
CA LYS A 2 -36.64 28.63 28.78
C LYS A 2 -37.00 28.33 27.30
N LYS A 3 -38.09 28.90 26.75
CA LYS A 3 -38.47 28.69 25.34
C LYS A 3 -37.47 29.33 24.34
N PHE A 4 -36.85 30.45 24.71
CA PHE A 4 -35.87 31.15 23.89
C PHE A 4 -34.54 30.41 23.83
N VAL A 5 -34.12 29.81 24.94
CA VAL A 5 -32.89 28.99 25.03
C VAL A 5 -33.05 27.69 24.24
N VAL A 6 -34.21 27.03 24.30
CA VAL A 6 -34.50 25.83 23.50
C VAL A 6 -34.52 26.15 22.01
N LEU A 7 -35.11 27.29 21.60
CA LEU A 7 -35.11 27.72 20.20
C LEU A 7 -33.69 28.02 19.70
N MET A 8 -32.83 28.66 20.50
CA MET A 8 -31.42 28.91 20.16
C MET A 8 -30.60 27.61 20.05
N ILE A 9 -30.83 26.63 20.91
CA ILE A 9 -30.13 25.33 20.85
C ILE A 9 -30.56 24.55 19.61
N VAL A 10 -31.87 24.56 19.27
CA VAL A 10 -32.37 23.89 18.07
C VAL A 10 -31.89 24.57 16.79
N THR A 11 -31.88 25.90 16.71
CA THR A 11 -31.34 26.65 15.56
C THR A 11 -29.82 26.46 15.43
N PHE A 12 -29.07 26.47 16.53
CA PHE A 12 -27.63 26.23 16.51
C PHE A 12 -27.31 24.79 16.08
N GLY A 13 -28.05 23.80 16.58
CA GLY A 13 -27.95 22.39 16.14
C GLY A 13 -28.27 22.22 14.66
N LEU A 14 -29.29 22.88 14.12
CA LEU A 14 -29.63 22.86 12.69
C LEU A 14 -28.55 23.54 11.84
N ILE A 15 -28.00 24.68 12.28
CA ILE A 15 -26.92 25.38 11.59
C ILE A 15 -25.65 24.53 11.57
N VAL A 16 -25.27 23.88 12.69
CA VAL A 16 -24.12 22.98 12.76
C VAL A 16 -24.33 21.75 11.88
N SER A 17 -25.56 21.20 11.84
CA SER A 17 -25.89 20.07 10.94
C SER A 17 -25.85 20.48 9.47
N ILE A 18 -26.35 21.68 9.11
CA ILE A 18 -26.29 22.20 7.75
C ILE A 18 -24.83 22.51 7.35
N PHE A 19 -24.01 23.07 8.24
CA PHE A 19 -22.58 23.29 8.00
C PHE A 19 -21.81 21.96 7.89
N ALA A 20 -22.13 20.95 8.69
CA ALA A 20 -21.55 19.62 8.59
C ALA A 20 -21.94 18.94 7.27
N VAL A 21 -23.20 19.03 6.85
CA VAL A 21 -23.67 18.52 5.54
C VAL A 21 -23.04 19.32 4.38
N PHE A 22 -22.90 20.65 4.51
CA PHE A 22 -22.22 21.47 3.50
C PHE A 22 -20.71 21.20 3.44
N ALA A 23 -20.06 21.00 4.58
CA ALA A 23 -18.66 20.60 4.66
C ALA A 23 -18.47 19.19 4.08
N LEU A 24 -19.31 18.24 4.47
CA LEU A 24 -19.31 16.88 3.92
C LEU A 24 -19.56 16.89 2.39
N ASN A 25 -20.57 17.64 1.90
CA ASN A 25 -20.84 17.76 0.46
C ASN A 25 -19.75 18.53 -0.31
N ARG A 26 -18.99 19.41 0.33
CA ARG A 26 -17.86 20.10 -0.30
C ARG A 26 -16.60 19.23 -0.33
N TRP A 27 -16.44 18.34 0.66
CA TRP A 27 -15.32 17.40 0.75
C TRP A 27 -15.61 16.06 0.05
N TYR A 28 -16.90 15.67 -0.02
CA TYR A 28 -17.37 14.45 -0.68
C TYR A 28 -18.46 14.83 -1.71
N PRO A 29 -18.07 15.14 -2.95
CA PRO A 29 -19.07 15.39 -3.99
C PRO A 29 -19.93 14.13 -4.22
N THR A 30 -21.23 14.28 -4.10
CA THR A 30 -22.23 13.19 -4.09
C THR A 30 -22.44 12.43 -5.39
N HIS A 31 -21.73 12.77 -6.46
CA HIS A 31 -21.87 12.11 -7.75
C HIS A 31 -20.70 11.14 -7.98
N GLY A 32 -21.00 9.85 -8.06
CA GLY A 32 -20.06 8.78 -8.37
C GLY A 32 -19.40 8.15 -7.14
N HIS A 33 -19.81 8.49 -5.90
CA HIS A 33 -19.34 7.80 -4.70
C HIS A 33 -20.02 6.44 -4.57
N ALA A 34 -19.21 5.40 -4.39
CA ALA A 34 -19.63 4.08 -3.97
C ALA A 34 -19.22 3.84 -2.53
N ASP A 35 -19.91 2.94 -1.85
CA ASP A 35 -19.56 2.47 -0.52
C ASP A 35 -18.63 1.26 -0.62
N TRP A 36 -17.67 1.14 0.30
CA TRP A 36 -16.82 -0.05 0.41
C TRP A 36 -17.61 -1.31 0.73
N ASP A 37 -18.73 -1.19 1.46
CA ASP A 37 -19.64 -2.31 1.74
C ASP A 37 -20.30 -2.82 0.45
N GLU A 38 -20.59 -1.94 -0.52
CA GLU A 38 -21.08 -2.35 -1.83
C GLU A 38 -20.03 -3.17 -2.59
N VAL A 39 -18.73 -2.77 -2.56
CA VAL A 39 -17.66 -3.52 -3.24
C VAL A 39 -17.52 -4.93 -2.68
N GLN A 40 -17.61 -5.09 -1.36
CA GLN A 40 -17.48 -6.40 -0.71
C GLN A 40 -18.63 -7.35 -1.06
N GLN A 41 -19.82 -6.81 -1.38
CA GLN A 41 -20.98 -7.60 -1.79
C GLN A 41 -20.93 -8.03 -3.27
N PHE A 42 -20.08 -7.39 -4.07
CA PHE A 42 -19.93 -7.73 -5.47
C PHE A 42 -18.94 -8.89 -5.65
N THR A 43 -19.44 -9.99 -6.21
CA THR A 43 -18.55 -11.03 -6.75
C THR A 43 -18.30 -10.75 -8.24
N ALA A 44 -17.13 -11.04 -8.74
CA ALA A 44 -16.73 -10.81 -10.14
C ALA A 44 -17.72 -11.43 -11.16
N ASP A 45 -18.41 -12.50 -10.76
CA ASP A 45 -19.42 -13.19 -11.58
C ASP A 45 -20.70 -12.38 -11.78
N LYS A 46 -20.96 -11.39 -10.90
CA LYS A 46 -22.18 -10.59 -10.92
C LYS A 46 -22.06 -9.28 -11.68
N ILE A 47 -20.86 -8.93 -12.16
CA ILE A 47 -20.69 -7.71 -12.95
C ILE A 47 -21.06 -8.06 -14.40
N PRO A 48 -22.19 -7.55 -14.89
CA PRO A 48 -22.57 -7.74 -16.28
C PRO A 48 -21.75 -6.82 -17.19
N VAL A 49 -20.45 -7.09 -17.31
CA VAL A 49 -19.62 -6.34 -18.25
C VAL A 49 -19.90 -6.92 -19.63
N ASN A 50 -20.80 -6.27 -20.35
CA ASN A 50 -21.13 -6.58 -21.73
C ASN A 50 -20.16 -5.84 -22.67
N PRO A 51 -19.64 -6.46 -23.74
CA PRO A 51 -18.82 -5.78 -24.73
C PRO A 51 -19.44 -4.48 -25.30
N LYS A 52 -20.76 -4.40 -25.37
CA LYS A 52 -21.48 -3.20 -25.78
C LYS A 52 -21.30 -2.02 -24.83
N ASP A 53 -21.00 -2.28 -23.58
CA ASP A 53 -20.90 -1.29 -22.51
C ASP A 53 -19.43 -0.89 -22.22
N PHE A 54 -18.45 -1.63 -22.74
CA PHE A 54 -17.02 -1.38 -22.50
C PHE A 54 -16.61 0.04 -22.79
N ARG A 55 -17.08 0.58 -23.91
CA ARG A 55 -16.73 1.94 -24.32
C ARG A 55 -17.35 2.98 -23.38
N SER A 56 -18.64 2.85 -23.07
CA SER A 56 -19.33 3.81 -22.20
C SER A 56 -18.76 3.80 -20.79
N ASP A 57 -18.48 2.61 -20.21
CA ASP A 57 -17.83 2.50 -18.92
C ASP A 57 -16.42 3.13 -18.89
N PHE A 58 -15.65 2.90 -19.95
CA PHE A 58 -14.32 3.49 -20.05
C PHE A 58 -14.37 5.02 -20.16
N GLU A 59 -15.31 5.58 -20.93
CA GLU A 59 -15.49 7.02 -21.02
C GLU A 59 -15.89 7.63 -19.66
N GLU A 60 -16.77 6.98 -18.90
CA GLU A 60 -17.11 7.43 -17.54
C GLU A 60 -15.87 7.46 -16.63
N ILE A 61 -15.04 6.41 -16.65
CA ILE A 61 -13.79 6.35 -15.88
C ILE A 61 -12.85 7.47 -16.35
N PHE A 62 -12.66 7.62 -17.66
CA PHE A 62 -11.77 8.62 -18.24
C PHE A 62 -12.15 10.05 -17.84
N GLU A 63 -13.43 10.42 -17.99
CA GLU A 63 -13.91 11.75 -17.62
C GLU A 63 -13.75 12.03 -16.12
N GLN A 64 -13.97 11.04 -15.26
CA GLN A 64 -13.72 11.20 -13.81
C GLN A 64 -12.22 11.37 -13.51
N VAL A 65 -11.35 10.60 -14.15
CA VAL A 65 -9.90 10.75 -14.02
C VAL A 65 -9.46 12.13 -14.49
N LYS A 66 -9.89 12.56 -15.67
CA LYS A 66 -9.57 13.88 -16.26
C LYS A 66 -9.99 15.02 -15.32
N LYS A 67 -11.17 14.90 -14.72
CA LYS A 67 -11.75 15.93 -13.83
C LYS A 67 -11.15 15.94 -12.43
N LYS A 68 -10.80 14.78 -11.87
CA LYS A 68 -10.56 14.65 -10.43
C LYS A 68 -9.15 14.20 -10.05
N TYR A 69 -8.41 13.52 -10.96
CA TYR A 69 -7.07 13.05 -10.63
C TYR A 69 -6.06 14.21 -10.58
N PRO A 70 -5.46 14.52 -9.40
CA PRO A 70 -4.72 15.76 -9.21
C PRO A 70 -3.30 15.75 -9.78
N TYR A 71 -2.79 14.59 -10.22
CA TYR A 71 -1.38 14.42 -10.53
C TYR A 71 -1.05 14.30 -12.02
N ILE A 72 -2.02 14.55 -12.93
CA ILE A 72 -1.83 14.44 -14.39
C ILE A 72 -0.61 15.25 -14.84
N THR A 73 -0.60 16.56 -14.52
CA THR A 73 0.49 17.47 -14.91
C THR A 73 1.79 17.13 -14.16
N LYS A 74 1.70 16.91 -12.85
CA LYS A 74 2.89 16.62 -12.00
C LYS A 74 3.64 15.36 -12.45
N LYS A 75 2.92 14.33 -12.90
CA LYS A 75 3.49 13.04 -13.35
C LYS A 75 3.72 12.98 -14.86
N HIS A 76 3.52 14.09 -15.56
CA HIS A 76 3.68 14.20 -17.01
C HIS A 76 2.90 13.10 -17.77
N ILE A 77 1.60 12.94 -17.43
CA ILE A 77 0.73 11.92 -18.04
C ILE A 77 0.08 12.51 -19.28
N ASN A 78 0.34 11.90 -20.45
CA ASN A 78 -0.38 12.23 -21.67
C ASN A 78 -1.71 11.47 -21.72
N LEU A 79 -2.71 12.02 -21.00
CA LEU A 79 -3.99 11.35 -20.79
C LEU A 79 -4.76 11.15 -22.08
N ASP A 80 -4.69 12.10 -23.03
CA ASP A 80 -5.40 12.01 -24.32
C ASP A 80 -4.81 10.90 -25.21
N SER A 81 -3.49 10.73 -25.21
CA SER A 81 -2.84 9.63 -25.93
C SER A 81 -3.24 8.26 -25.34
N ILE A 82 -3.29 8.15 -24.01
CA ILE A 82 -3.73 6.92 -23.34
C ILE A 82 -5.18 6.61 -23.68
N HIS A 83 -6.06 7.62 -23.64
CA HIS A 83 -7.47 7.51 -24.02
C HIS A 83 -7.64 6.96 -25.43
N THR A 84 -7.01 7.61 -26.42
CA THR A 84 -7.08 7.20 -27.82
C THR A 84 -6.63 5.75 -28.02
N THR A 85 -5.51 5.37 -27.39
CA THR A 85 -4.98 4.00 -27.46
C THR A 85 -5.93 2.97 -26.83
N CYS A 86 -6.55 3.31 -25.69
CA CYS A 86 -7.51 2.43 -25.05
C CYS A 86 -8.77 2.24 -25.89
N LEU A 87 -9.33 3.32 -26.45
CA LEU A 87 -10.54 3.24 -27.28
C LEU A 87 -10.32 2.38 -28.54
N GLN A 88 -9.20 2.54 -29.24
CA GLN A 88 -8.87 1.71 -30.39
C GLN A 88 -8.86 0.21 -30.07
N ARG A 89 -8.42 -0.14 -28.87
CA ARG A 89 -8.40 -1.54 -28.39
C ARG A 89 -9.78 -1.99 -27.96
N ILE A 90 -10.56 -1.14 -27.30
CA ILE A 90 -11.92 -1.46 -26.82
C ILE A 90 -12.84 -1.77 -28.00
N ASP A 91 -12.77 -1.02 -29.10
CA ASP A 91 -13.65 -1.17 -30.26
C ASP A 91 -13.59 -2.57 -30.91
N THR A 92 -12.49 -3.28 -30.72
CA THR A 92 -12.30 -4.65 -31.24
C THR A 92 -12.43 -5.74 -30.17
N MET A 93 -12.71 -5.36 -28.91
CA MET A 93 -12.63 -6.24 -27.77
C MET A 93 -13.94 -6.97 -27.51
N GLN A 94 -13.88 -8.29 -27.31
CA GLN A 94 -15.03 -9.14 -27.03
C GLN A 94 -14.92 -9.88 -25.67
N SER A 95 -13.78 -9.75 -25.00
CA SER A 95 -13.47 -10.50 -23.78
C SER A 95 -13.49 -9.61 -22.55
N LYS A 96 -14.33 -9.95 -21.56
CA LYS A 96 -14.34 -9.31 -20.24
C LYS A 96 -12.94 -9.31 -19.59
N VAL A 97 -12.20 -10.41 -19.69
CA VAL A 97 -10.83 -10.52 -19.13
C VAL A 97 -9.90 -9.53 -19.82
N ALA A 98 -9.93 -9.46 -21.16
CA ALA A 98 -9.10 -8.52 -21.92
C ALA A 98 -9.46 -7.06 -21.57
N TYR A 99 -10.74 -6.73 -21.44
CA TYR A 99 -11.20 -5.41 -21.04
C TYR A 99 -10.73 -5.07 -19.60
N SER A 100 -10.87 -6.00 -18.67
CA SER A 100 -10.42 -5.80 -17.29
C SER A 100 -8.91 -5.53 -17.20
N LEU A 101 -8.10 -6.28 -17.98
CA LEU A 101 -6.66 -6.04 -18.07
C LEU A 101 -6.34 -4.68 -18.70
N LEU A 102 -7.14 -4.23 -19.70
CA LEU A 102 -6.98 -2.89 -20.27
C LEU A 102 -7.26 -1.80 -19.24
N ILE A 103 -8.30 -1.95 -18.42
CA ILE A 103 -8.60 -1.00 -17.33
C ILE A 103 -7.49 -0.98 -16.30
N MET A 104 -6.91 -2.14 -15.94
CA MET A 104 -5.72 -2.19 -15.06
C MET A 104 -4.54 -1.44 -15.68
N GLU A 105 -4.28 -1.64 -16.98
CA GLU A 105 -3.23 -0.94 -17.72
C GLU A 105 -3.49 0.58 -17.77
N PHE A 106 -4.75 1.00 -17.97
CA PHE A 106 -5.14 2.40 -17.91
C PHE A 106 -4.77 3.03 -16.54
N PHE A 107 -5.19 2.40 -15.44
CA PHE A 107 -4.85 2.89 -14.11
C PHE A 107 -3.34 2.85 -13.82
N ALA A 108 -2.62 1.84 -14.31
CA ALA A 108 -1.17 1.75 -14.16
C ALA A 108 -0.44 2.94 -14.81
N ASN A 109 -0.99 3.48 -15.91
CA ASN A 109 -0.47 4.69 -16.56
C ASN A 109 -0.67 5.97 -15.73
N LEU A 110 -1.56 5.95 -14.73
CA LEU A 110 -1.71 7.06 -13.78
C LEU A 110 -0.57 7.12 -12.75
N LYS A 111 0.26 6.08 -12.67
CA LYS A 111 1.45 6.02 -11.81
C LYS A 111 1.13 6.32 -10.34
N CYS A 112 0.09 5.66 -9.78
CA CYS A 112 -0.34 5.88 -8.40
C CYS A 112 -1.04 4.63 -7.85
N THR A 113 -0.54 4.06 -6.75
CA THR A 113 -1.13 2.85 -6.12
C THR A 113 -2.56 3.07 -5.64
N HIS A 114 -2.93 4.33 -5.41
CA HIS A 114 -4.28 4.70 -4.98
C HIS A 114 -5.28 4.86 -6.14
N ALA A 115 -4.82 4.80 -7.41
CA ALA A 115 -5.66 4.79 -8.60
C ALA A 115 -5.75 3.36 -9.13
N ASN A 116 -6.89 2.70 -8.95
CA ASN A 116 -7.04 1.29 -9.31
C ASN A 116 -8.53 0.91 -9.48
N ASN A 117 -8.77 -0.18 -10.23
CA ASN A 117 -10.08 -0.84 -10.24
C ASN A 117 -10.19 -1.80 -9.05
N GLU A 118 -11.42 -2.00 -8.54
CA GLU A 118 -11.65 -2.78 -7.32
C GLU A 118 -12.35 -4.11 -7.57
N ASN A 119 -13.14 -4.26 -8.64
CA ASN A 119 -14.03 -5.42 -8.77
C ASN A 119 -14.14 -6.02 -10.17
N ILE A 120 -13.36 -5.60 -11.15
CA ILE A 120 -13.57 -6.06 -12.54
C ILE A 120 -13.13 -7.50 -12.73
N LEU A 121 -12.06 -7.93 -12.04
CA LEU A 121 -11.47 -9.24 -12.22
C LEU A 121 -10.79 -9.70 -10.93
N TYR A 122 -11.16 -10.90 -10.46
CA TYR A 122 -10.48 -11.54 -9.33
C TYR A 122 -9.48 -12.56 -9.84
N PRO A 123 -8.24 -12.56 -9.31
CA PRO A 123 -7.25 -13.54 -9.68
C PRO A 123 -7.50 -14.89 -8.99
N TRP A 124 -6.98 -15.96 -9.61
CA TRP A 124 -6.55 -17.13 -8.85
C TRP A 124 -5.22 -16.81 -8.17
N PHE A 125 -4.97 -17.29 -6.95
CA PHE A 125 -3.79 -16.91 -6.18
C PHE A 125 -3.36 -18.00 -5.17
N ILE A 126 -2.15 -17.85 -4.63
CA ILE A 126 -1.70 -18.54 -3.42
C ILE A 126 -1.83 -17.55 -2.25
N GLN A 127 -2.64 -17.90 -1.25
CA GLN A 127 -2.90 -17.04 -0.11
C GLN A 127 -1.65 -16.84 0.76
N GLY A 128 -1.37 -15.61 1.17
CA GLY A 128 -0.30 -15.19 2.08
C GLY A 128 0.82 -14.39 1.40
N ASP A 129 1.61 -13.71 2.22
CA ASP A 129 2.75 -12.90 1.80
C ASP A 129 3.98 -13.80 1.61
N ASN A 130 4.05 -14.44 0.46
CA ASN A 130 5.03 -15.52 0.22
C ASN A 130 6.28 -15.07 -0.54
N ILE A 131 6.37 -13.81 -0.96
CA ILE A 131 7.40 -13.31 -1.89
C ILE A 131 8.22 -12.19 -1.26
N ILE A 132 9.53 -12.22 -1.49
CA ILE A 132 10.43 -11.09 -1.24
C ILE A 132 11.26 -10.80 -2.50
N VAL A 133 11.51 -9.52 -2.75
CA VAL A 133 12.37 -9.05 -3.84
C VAL A 133 13.67 -8.50 -3.24
N ILE A 134 14.81 -8.99 -3.72
CA ILE A 134 16.14 -8.53 -3.32
C ILE A 134 16.92 -8.15 -4.58
N GLY A 135 17.10 -6.87 -4.81
CA GLY A 135 17.54 -6.35 -6.10
C GLY A 135 16.50 -6.64 -7.18
N ASN A 136 16.88 -7.42 -8.19
CA ASN A 136 15.99 -7.91 -9.26
C ASN A 136 15.68 -9.41 -9.16
N ARG A 137 16.05 -10.05 -8.06
CA ARG A 137 15.82 -11.48 -7.79
C ARG A 137 14.61 -11.65 -6.89
N VAL A 138 13.85 -12.70 -7.14
CA VAL A 138 12.60 -13.00 -6.46
C VAL A 138 12.73 -14.31 -5.70
N PHE A 139 12.37 -14.28 -4.43
CA PHE A 139 12.48 -15.43 -3.54
C PHE A 139 11.15 -15.72 -2.84
N VAL A 140 10.92 -16.97 -2.52
CA VAL A 140 9.91 -17.35 -1.54
C VAL A 140 10.44 -17.02 -0.15
N ASN A 141 9.62 -16.35 0.67
CA ASN A 141 9.96 -15.91 2.01
C ASN A 141 8.86 -16.27 2.99
N ARG A 142 9.20 -17.09 4.00
CA ARG A 142 8.24 -17.52 5.03
C ARG A 142 6.91 -18.00 4.45
N PRO A 143 6.95 -19.04 3.59
CA PRO A 143 5.78 -19.44 2.82
C PRO A 143 4.60 -19.82 3.73
N SER A 144 3.41 -19.39 3.33
CA SER A 144 2.16 -19.79 3.99
C SER A 144 1.93 -21.31 3.86
N VAL A 145 1.03 -21.84 4.67
CA VAL A 145 0.61 -23.24 4.56
C VAL A 145 0.09 -23.60 3.16
N PHE A 146 -0.48 -22.63 2.46
CA PHE A 146 -0.96 -22.81 1.08
C PHE A 146 0.20 -22.89 0.09
N ALA A 147 1.23 -22.06 0.25
CA ALA A 147 2.42 -22.08 -0.57
C ALA A 147 3.23 -23.38 -0.36
N ILE A 148 3.35 -23.82 0.89
CA ILE A 148 4.00 -25.12 1.21
C ILE A 148 3.25 -26.28 0.57
N LYS A 149 1.91 -26.31 0.64
CA LYS A 149 1.09 -27.33 -0.02
C LYS A 149 1.22 -27.31 -1.54
N ALA A 150 1.49 -26.13 -2.12
CA ALA A 150 1.77 -25.98 -3.54
C ALA A 150 3.19 -26.40 -3.94
N GLY A 151 4.03 -26.85 -2.99
CA GLY A 151 5.38 -27.35 -3.22
C GLY A 151 6.48 -26.29 -3.08
N LEU A 152 6.16 -25.05 -2.67
CA LEU A 152 7.14 -23.99 -2.42
C LEU A 152 7.81 -24.16 -1.06
N GLN A 153 9.07 -23.78 -0.96
CA GLN A 153 9.84 -23.79 0.28
C GLN A 153 10.48 -22.42 0.52
N ASP A 154 10.77 -22.13 1.79
CA ASP A 154 11.47 -20.92 2.15
C ASP A 154 12.82 -20.83 1.43
N LYS A 155 13.13 -19.64 0.91
CA LYS A 155 14.34 -19.32 0.14
C LYS A 155 14.45 -19.96 -1.26
N ASP A 156 13.38 -20.57 -1.77
CA ASP A 156 13.33 -20.92 -3.20
C ASP A 156 13.51 -19.63 -4.02
N GLU A 157 14.46 -19.59 -4.92
CA GLU A 157 14.59 -18.50 -5.88
C GLU A 157 13.73 -18.80 -7.11
N ILE A 158 12.81 -17.92 -7.47
CA ILE A 158 11.96 -18.07 -8.66
C ILE A 158 12.71 -17.51 -9.86
N ILE A 159 13.15 -18.37 -10.78
CA ILE A 159 13.97 -18.00 -11.94
C ILE A 159 13.17 -17.93 -13.25
N THR A 160 12.05 -18.69 -13.35
CA THR A 160 11.11 -18.57 -14.48
C THR A 160 9.67 -18.67 -14.00
N VAL A 161 8.76 -18.02 -14.72
CA VAL A 161 7.31 -18.07 -14.56
C VAL A 161 6.72 -18.40 -15.92
N ASP A 162 6.00 -19.54 -16.02
CA ASP A 162 5.42 -20.05 -17.26
C ASP A 162 6.46 -20.10 -18.43
N GLY A 163 7.70 -20.53 -18.12
CA GLY A 163 8.81 -20.62 -19.07
C GLY A 163 9.51 -19.29 -19.38
N VAL A 164 9.01 -18.16 -18.91
CA VAL A 164 9.62 -16.83 -19.11
C VAL A 164 10.56 -16.51 -17.94
N PRO A 165 11.80 -16.01 -18.17
CA PRO A 165 12.67 -15.53 -17.10
C PRO A 165 11.97 -14.56 -16.19
N THR A 166 12.08 -14.73 -14.86
CA THR A 166 11.30 -14.00 -13.85
C THR A 166 11.38 -12.48 -14.01
N ASN A 167 12.56 -11.93 -14.24
CA ASN A 167 12.73 -10.48 -14.42
C ASN A 167 11.98 -9.97 -15.68
N LYS A 168 12.00 -10.71 -16.78
CA LYS A 168 11.24 -10.37 -18.00
C LYS A 168 9.74 -10.48 -17.77
N TRP A 169 9.32 -11.52 -17.05
CA TRP A 169 7.92 -11.71 -16.70
C TRP A 169 7.41 -10.54 -15.82
N VAL A 170 8.16 -10.17 -14.78
CA VAL A 170 7.84 -9.05 -13.88
C VAL A 170 7.74 -7.73 -14.66
N MET A 171 8.72 -7.42 -15.51
CA MET A 171 8.70 -6.22 -16.34
C MET A 171 7.53 -6.20 -17.32
N HIS A 172 7.20 -7.33 -17.96
CA HIS A 172 6.06 -7.42 -18.87
C HIS A 172 4.73 -7.19 -18.14
N ASN A 173 4.57 -7.74 -16.95
CA ASN A 173 3.33 -7.63 -16.16
C ASN A 173 3.22 -6.31 -15.38
N SER A 174 4.31 -5.56 -15.25
CA SER A 174 4.32 -4.25 -14.59
C SER A 174 3.40 -3.22 -15.23
N LYS A 175 3.03 -3.41 -16.50
CA LYS A 175 2.05 -2.56 -17.20
C LYS A 175 0.63 -2.63 -16.61
N TYR A 176 0.33 -3.67 -15.82
CA TYR A 176 -0.96 -3.82 -15.12
C TYR A 176 -0.90 -3.34 -13.66
N VAL A 177 0.27 -2.87 -13.21
CA VAL A 177 0.52 -2.53 -11.82
C VAL A 177 0.66 -1.02 -11.65
N SER A 178 -0.27 -0.45 -10.90
CA SER A 178 -0.27 0.97 -10.58
C SER A 178 0.70 1.24 -9.43
N ALA A 179 1.71 2.10 -9.67
CA ALA A 179 2.69 2.50 -8.65
C ALA A 179 3.38 3.81 -9.04
N SER A 180 3.79 4.62 -8.06
CA SER A 180 4.40 5.93 -8.28
C SER A 180 5.87 5.88 -8.62
N THR A 181 6.60 4.83 -8.21
CA THR A 181 8.02 4.64 -8.50
C THR A 181 8.27 3.30 -9.20
N ASP A 182 9.33 3.22 -10.01
CA ASP A 182 9.69 1.99 -10.73
C ASP A 182 10.06 0.85 -9.76
N ALA A 183 10.74 1.18 -8.66
CA ALA A 183 11.11 0.19 -7.64
C ALA A 183 9.87 -0.44 -7.00
N THR A 184 8.88 0.37 -6.63
CA THR A 184 7.60 -0.11 -6.08
C THR A 184 6.81 -0.87 -7.14
N ARG A 185 6.79 -0.39 -8.40
CA ARG A 185 6.12 -1.08 -9.50
C ARG A 185 6.72 -2.46 -9.74
N TYR A 186 8.05 -2.58 -9.73
CA TYR A 186 8.73 -3.86 -9.86
C TYR A 186 8.38 -4.80 -8.70
N LEU A 187 8.46 -4.30 -7.45
CA LEU A 187 8.09 -5.06 -6.26
C LEU A 187 6.65 -5.57 -6.33
N LEU A 188 5.68 -4.67 -6.54
CA LEU A 188 4.26 -5.04 -6.60
C LEU A 188 3.96 -6.00 -7.76
N SER A 189 4.64 -5.83 -8.91
CA SER A 189 4.53 -6.77 -10.02
C SER A 189 5.08 -8.15 -9.68
N ALA A 190 6.21 -8.24 -8.97
CA ALA A 190 6.76 -9.50 -8.50
C ALA A 190 5.84 -10.22 -7.52
N LEU A 191 5.12 -9.49 -6.65
CA LEU A 191 4.13 -10.06 -5.73
C LEU A 191 2.98 -10.74 -6.47
N THR A 192 2.70 -10.38 -7.74
CA THR A 192 1.66 -11.05 -8.55
C THR A 192 2.12 -12.36 -9.19
N ILE A 193 3.37 -12.81 -9.00
CA ILE A 193 3.86 -14.08 -9.55
C ILE A 193 2.99 -15.26 -9.11
N LEU A 194 2.55 -15.27 -7.86
CA LEU A 194 1.65 -16.30 -7.32
C LEU A 194 0.16 -15.99 -7.54
N CYS A 195 -0.15 -15.15 -8.53
CA CYS A 195 -1.50 -14.81 -8.96
C CYS A 195 -1.65 -15.01 -10.47
N SER A 196 -2.87 -15.22 -10.95
CA SER A 196 -3.20 -15.25 -12.38
C SER A 196 -4.64 -14.82 -12.62
N TYR A 197 -4.85 -14.05 -13.68
CA TYR A 197 -6.18 -13.66 -14.14
C TYR A 197 -6.69 -14.53 -15.30
N THR A 198 -5.85 -15.40 -15.86
CA THR A 198 -6.15 -16.15 -17.08
C THR A 198 -6.10 -17.66 -16.92
N SER A 199 -5.41 -18.18 -15.90
CA SER A 199 -5.26 -19.61 -15.67
C SER A 199 -5.16 -19.93 -14.17
N PRO A 200 -5.81 -21.01 -13.70
CA PRO A 200 -5.65 -21.49 -12.33
C PRO A 200 -4.34 -22.27 -12.11
N ILE A 201 -3.53 -22.43 -13.14
CA ILE A 201 -2.30 -23.23 -13.11
C ILE A 201 -1.14 -22.35 -13.56
N LYS A 202 -0.01 -22.46 -12.85
CA LYS A 202 1.27 -21.85 -13.21
C LYS A 202 2.42 -22.82 -13.07
N THR A 203 3.41 -22.65 -13.92
CA THR A 203 4.68 -23.40 -13.86
C THR A 203 5.79 -22.47 -13.41
N LEU A 204 6.50 -22.84 -12.35
CA LEU A 204 7.63 -22.07 -11.83
C LEU A 204 8.91 -22.87 -11.98
N GLY A 205 9.94 -22.28 -12.58
CA GLY A 205 11.32 -22.73 -12.45
C GLY A 205 11.92 -22.07 -11.22
N ILE A 206 12.47 -22.88 -10.32
CA ILE A 206 13.06 -22.42 -9.06
C ILE A 206 14.48 -22.96 -8.89
N ILE A 207 15.29 -22.26 -8.09
CA ILE A 207 16.53 -22.79 -7.54
C ILE A 207 16.29 -23.10 -6.06
N ARG A 208 16.44 -24.36 -5.68
CA ARG A 208 16.35 -24.87 -4.31
C ARG A 208 17.65 -25.54 -3.92
N HIS A 209 18.31 -25.05 -2.88
CA HIS A 209 19.63 -25.54 -2.45
C HIS A 209 20.65 -25.65 -3.61
N GLY A 210 20.66 -24.63 -4.48
CA GLY A 210 21.56 -24.59 -5.66
C GLY A 210 21.16 -25.48 -6.84
N LYS A 211 20.04 -26.19 -6.76
CA LYS A 211 19.57 -27.11 -7.84
C LYS A 211 18.34 -26.53 -8.54
N PRO A 212 18.29 -26.52 -9.87
CA PRO A 212 17.09 -26.11 -10.61
C PRO A 212 16.00 -27.19 -10.50
N ILE A 213 14.78 -26.74 -10.24
CA ILE A 213 13.58 -27.58 -10.13
C ILE A 213 12.44 -26.86 -10.86
N THR A 214 11.61 -27.60 -11.55
CA THR A 214 10.36 -27.10 -12.12
C THR A 214 9.19 -27.62 -11.29
N ILE A 215 8.30 -26.72 -10.87
CA ILE A 215 7.09 -27.06 -10.13
C ILE A 215 5.87 -26.50 -10.84
N THR A 216 4.78 -27.26 -10.82
CA THR A 216 3.47 -26.78 -11.26
C THR A 216 2.61 -26.50 -10.04
N ILE A 217 2.10 -25.30 -9.93
CA ILE A 217 1.27 -24.86 -8.81
C ILE A 217 -0.19 -24.68 -9.25
N HIS A 218 -1.12 -25.03 -8.37
CA HIS A 218 -2.55 -24.82 -8.54
C HIS A 218 -2.99 -23.65 -7.68
N LEU A 219 -3.51 -22.60 -8.31
CA LEU A 219 -3.97 -21.38 -7.68
C LEU A 219 -5.41 -21.54 -7.20
N GLN A 220 -5.78 -20.83 -6.14
CA GLN A 220 -7.12 -20.84 -5.55
C GLN A 220 -7.94 -19.66 -6.06
N SER A 221 -9.24 -19.86 -6.24
CA SER A 221 -10.17 -18.78 -6.66
C SER A 221 -10.80 -18.01 -5.50
N LYS A 222 -10.66 -18.51 -4.27
CA LYS A 222 -11.26 -17.91 -3.06
C LYS A 222 -10.28 -17.98 -1.91
N SER A 223 -10.26 -16.93 -1.07
CA SER A 223 -9.55 -16.99 0.20
C SER A 223 -10.24 -17.96 1.15
N VAL A 224 -9.41 -18.68 1.90
CA VAL A 224 -9.87 -19.55 2.98
C VAL A 224 -9.75 -18.75 4.28
N PRO A 225 -10.82 -18.63 5.09
CA PRO A 225 -10.71 -17.97 6.37
C PRO A 225 -9.61 -18.61 7.22
N THR A 226 -8.63 -17.84 7.63
CA THR A 226 -7.62 -18.28 8.61
C THR A 226 -8.10 -17.86 10.00
N LYS A 227 -8.03 -18.77 10.98
CA LYS A 227 -8.46 -18.52 12.35
C LYS A 227 -7.63 -17.48 13.13
N ALA A 228 -6.52 -17.05 12.58
CA ALA A 228 -5.68 -16.04 13.23
C ALA A 228 -6.10 -14.65 12.73
N GLU A 229 -6.65 -13.84 13.62
CA GLU A 229 -6.62 -12.39 13.45
C GLU A 229 -5.14 -12.00 13.33
N GLU A 230 -4.72 -11.57 12.15
CA GLU A 230 -3.37 -11.07 11.98
C GLU A 230 -3.24 -9.78 12.79
N GLN A 231 -2.43 -9.81 13.85
CA GLN A 231 -2.13 -8.62 14.63
C GLN A 231 -1.42 -7.60 13.73
N ASN A 232 -1.88 -6.35 13.76
CA ASN A 232 -1.23 -5.25 13.04
C ASN A 232 0.15 -4.94 13.61
N VAL A 233 0.37 -5.23 14.90
CA VAL A 233 1.62 -4.97 15.60
C VAL A 233 2.13 -6.21 16.29
N THR A 234 3.36 -6.60 15.96
CA THR A 234 4.09 -7.64 16.70
C THR A 234 5.35 -7.05 17.32
N TRP A 235 5.79 -7.57 18.47
CA TRP A 235 6.90 -6.98 19.18
C TRP A 235 7.70 -7.99 20.01
N GLY A 236 8.93 -7.60 20.36
CA GLY A 236 9.81 -8.41 21.19
C GLY A 236 11.11 -7.69 21.50
N LYS A 237 12.08 -8.43 22.02
CA LYS A 237 13.44 -7.96 22.21
C LYS A 237 14.38 -8.67 21.24
N VAL A 238 15.22 -7.92 20.53
CA VAL A 238 16.29 -8.49 19.70
C VAL A 238 17.60 -8.61 20.47
N SER A 239 17.72 -7.90 21.61
CA SER A 239 18.79 -8.08 22.61
C SER A 239 18.34 -7.57 23.98
N SER A 240 19.20 -7.70 25.00
CA SER A 240 18.92 -7.17 26.34
C SER A 240 18.72 -5.64 26.39
N LYS A 241 19.21 -4.91 25.36
CA LYS A 241 19.15 -3.44 25.29
C LYS A 241 18.23 -2.91 24.18
N VAL A 242 17.78 -3.75 23.24
CA VAL A 242 17.07 -3.33 22.04
C VAL A 242 15.69 -3.97 21.96
N GLY A 243 14.66 -3.12 21.97
CA GLY A 243 13.29 -3.50 21.64
C GLY A 243 13.04 -3.45 20.14
N TYR A 244 12.09 -4.26 19.69
CA TYR A 244 11.66 -4.32 18.28
C TYR A 244 10.15 -4.33 18.22
N ILE A 245 9.57 -3.45 17.41
CA ILE A 245 8.15 -3.39 17.12
C ILE A 245 7.98 -3.40 15.60
N ASN A 246 7.30 -4.40 15.08
CA ASN A 246 6.88 -4.47 13.69
C ASN A 246 5.45 -3.97 13.57
N VAL A 247 5.22 -2.95 12.74
CA VAL A 247 3.91 -2.36 12.44
C VAL A 247 3.57 -2.71 11.00
N LYS A 248 2.70 -3.72 10.82
CA LYS A 248 2.36 -4.26 9.50
C LYS A 248 1.40 -3.35 8.71
N SER A 249 0.51 -2.64 9.41
CA SER A 249 -0.41 -1.70 8.78
C SER A 249 -0.75 -0.54 9.72
N MET A 250 -1.29 0.54 9.15
CA MET A 250 -1.84 1.67 9.89
C MET A 250 -3.38 1.56 9.93
N GLN A 251 -3.89 0.37 10.31
CA GLN A 251 -5.34 0.07 10.33
C GLN A 251 -5.81 -0.32 11.74
N ASP A 252 -7.11 -0.31 11.93
CA ASP A 252 -7.81 -0.76 13.13
C ASP A 252 -7.22 -0.18 14.42
N ASN A 253 -6.68 -1.05 15.28
CA ASN A 253 -6.14 -0.71 16.60
C ASN A 253 -4.60 -0.62 16.61
N ALA A 254 -3.93 -0.43 15.47
CA ALA A 254 -2.46 -0.50 15.40
C ALA A 254 -1.76 0.50 16.33
N ASP A 255 -2.29 1.70 16.54
CA ASP A 255 -1.76 2.69 17.49
C ASP A 255 -1.91 2.24 18.95
N THR A 256 -3.05 1.63 19.28
CA THR A 256 -3.30 1.06 20.61
C THR A 256 -2.40 -0.15 20.87
N GLU A 257 -2.24 -1.05 19.89
CA GLU A 257 -1.34 -2.20 19.96
C GLU A 257 0.13 -1.74 20.09
N PHE A 258 0.52 -0.72 19.31
CA PHE A 258 1.85 -0.10 19.41
C PHE A 258 2.12 0.47 20.80
N THR A 259 1.16 1.20 21.36
CA THR A 259 1.27 1.79 22.70
C THR A 259 1.42 0.71 23.78
N LYS A 260 0.68 -0.41 23.66
CA LYS A 260 0.84 -1.57 24.56
C LYS A 260 2.23 -2.19 24.42
N ALA A 261 2.70 -2.42 23.20
CA ALA A 261 4.05 -2.95 22.92
C ALA A 261 5.14 -2.04 23.51
N LEU A 262 5.02 -0.74 23.29
CA LEU A 262 5.98 0.25 23.77
C LEU A 262 6.07 0.29 25.30
N LYS A 263 4.95 0.13 26.01
CA LYS A 263 4.93 0.05 27.48
C LYS A 263 5.84 -1.05 28.02
N HIS A 264 5.87 -2.22 27.36
CA HIS A 264 6.75 -3.34 27.75
C HIS A 264 8.23 -3.10 27.42
N LEU A 265 8.50 -2.26 26.42
CA LEU A 265 9.85 -1.98 25.93
C LEU A 265 10.40 -0.63 26.38
N SER A 266 9.61 0.19 27.09
CA SER A 266 9.92 1.59 27.43
C SER A 266 11.19 1.80 28.26
N LYS A 267 11.63 0.78 29.03
CA LYS A 267 12.84 0.83 29.84
C LYS A 267 14.12 0.50 29.07
N LEU A 268 14.02 0.01 27.83
CA LEU A 268 15.17 -0.29 27.00
C LEU A 268 15.74 1.01 26.41
N PRO A 269 17.08 1.15 26.28
CA PRO A 269 17.69 2.35 25.74
C PRO A 269 17.50 2.53 24.22
N TYR A 270 17.18 1.44 23.49
CA TYR A 270 17.10 1.39 22.05
C TYR A 270 15.81 0.74 21.56
N LEU A 271 15.21 1.30 20.51
CA LEU A 271 14.02 0.78 19.88
C LEU A 271 14.18 0.75 18.35
N ILE A 272 13.85 -0.37 17.75
CA ILE A 272 13.66 -0.52 16.31
C ILE A 272 12.17 -0.60 16.03
N VAL A 273 11.67 0.25 15.12
CA VAL A 273 10.32 0.19 14.59
C VAL A 273 10.40 -0.23 13.12
N ASP A 274 9.78 -1.33 12.76
CA ASP A 274 9.83 -1.87 11.40
C ASP A 274 8.51 -1.62 10.68
N VAL A 275 8.58 -0.82 9.61
CA VAL A 275 7.44 -0.52 8.72
C VAL A 275 7.73 -0.95 7.28
N ARG A 276 8.72 -1.83 7.05
CA ARG A 276 9.13 -2.28 5.71
C ARG A 276 8.01 -2.95 4.93
N GLN A 277 7.07 -3.58 5.61
CA GLN A 277 5.90 -4.26 5.01
C GLN A 277 4.59 -3.53 5.27
N ASN A 278 4.64 -2.24 5.61
CA ASN A 278 3.46 -1.44 5.92
C ASN A 278 2.94 -0.73 4.68
N GLY A 279 1.87 -1.24 4.09
CA GLY A 279 1.21 -0.63 2.93
C GLY A 279 0.35 0.61 3.23
N GLY A 280 0.32 1.05 4.50
CA GLY A 280 -0.47 2.22 4.90
C GLY A 280 -1.76 1.87 5.65
N GLY A 281 -2.75 2.72 5.50
CA GLY A 281 -4.04 2.69 6.18
C GLY A 281 -4.50 4.11 6.54
N ASN A 282 -4.78 4.37 7.80
CA ASN A 282 -5.21 5.66 8.29
C ASN A 282 -4.02 6.51 8.79
N SER A 283 -3.81 7.69 8.20
CA SER A 283 -2.72 8.60 8.60
C SER A 283 -2.81 9.05 10.06
N TRP A 284 -4.02 9.16 10.59
CA TRP A 284 -4.25 9.48 11.99
C TRP A 284 -3.63 8.42 12.95
N ILE A 285 -3.68 7.14 12.60
CA ILE A 285 -3.01 6.07 13.35
C ILE A 285 -1.49 6.26 13.31
N GLY A 286 -0.93 6.59 12.12
CA GLY A 286 0.48 6.92 11.98
C GLY A 286 0.92 8.11 12.85
N ASP A 287 0.07 9.16 12.92
CA ASP A 287 0.32 10.33 13.76
C ASP A 287 0.28 9.97 15.26
N ASN A 288 -0.64 9.10 15.70
CA ASN A 288 -0.69 8.60 17.08
C ASN A 288 0.54 7.77 17.44
N ILE A 289 1.03 6.93 16.53
CA ILE A 289 2.29 6.21 16.72
C ILE A 289 3.47 7.19 16.84
N ALA A 290 3.52 8.22 15.99
CA ALA A 290 4.55 9.25 16.05
C ALA A 290 4.56 10.00 17.39
N GLN A 291 3.39 10.31 17.98
CA GLN A 291 3.29 10.95 19.31
C GLN A 291 3.97 10.13 20.41
N ASN A 292 4.00 8.81 20.28
CA ASN A 292 4.70 7.92 21.22
C ASN A 292 6.24 7.92 21.04
N LEU A 293 6.77 8.51 19.98
CA LEU A 293 8.20 8.46 19.63
C LEU A 293 8.89 9.84 19.62
N ILE A 294 8.14 10.92 19.36
CA ILE A 294 8.69 12.28 19.35
C ILE A 294 9.05 12.78 20.75
N LYS A 295 10.08 13.63 20.82
CA LYS A 295 10.62 14.15 22.11
C LYS A 295 10.16 15.57 22.44
N GLY A 296 9.48 16.23 21.51
CA GLY A 296 8.95 17.58 21.67
C GLY A 296 7.84 17.85 20.69
N LYS A 297 7.23 19.03 20.75
CA LYS A 297 6.22 19.45 19.79
C LYS A 297 6.80 19.48 18.37
N ARG A 298 6.13 18.85 17.40
CA ARG A 298 6.61 18.70 16.01
C ARG A 298 5.51 19.05 15.00
N ARG A 299 5.91 19.70 13.90
CA ARG A 299 5.06 19.76 12.71
C ARG A 299 5.08 18.40 12.02
N ILE A 300 3.93 17.95 11.52
CA ILE A 300 3.79 16.70 10.82
C ILE A 300 3.57 16.91 9.33
N TRP A 301 3.50 15.85 8.57
CA TRP A 301 3.44 15.79 7.11
C TRP A 301 2.45 16.78 6.46
N ASN A 302 1.31 17.06 7.07
CA ASN A 302 0.26 17.96 6.56
C ASN A 302 0.39 19.41 7.06
N GLY A 303 1.48 19.73 7.78
CA GLY A 303 1.72 21.05 8.35
C GLY A 303 1.08 21.32 9.71
N SER A 304 0.20 20.45 10.20
CA SER A 304 -0.34 20.54 11.56
C SER A 304 0.73 20.20 12.60
N THR A 305 0.40 20.31 13.89
CA THR A 305 1.37 20.09 14.96
C THR A 305 0.84 19.06 15.93
N ILE A 306 1.71 18.11 16.31
CA ILE A 306 1.45 17.14 17.37
C ILE A 306 2.40 17.33 18.55
N SER A 307 1.96 16.91 19.74
CA SER A 307 2.75 16.90 20.97
C SER A 307 3.08 15.46 21.38
N PRO A 308 4.19 15.21 22.07
CA PRO A 308 4.48 13.87 22.60
C PRO A 308 3.36 13.36 23.49
N SER A 309 3.09 12.07 23.44
CA SER A 309 2.26 11.40 24.44
C SER A 309 2.92 11.48 25.82
N THR A 310 2.14 11.40 26.90
CA THR A 310 2.64 11.48 28.28
C THR A 310 3.77 10.45 28.54
N ASN A 311 3.68 9.28 27.91
CA ASN A 311 4.63 8.17 28.05
C ASN A 311 5.48 7.98 26.80
N SER A 312 5.77 9.07 26.05
CA SER A 312 6.58 8.97 24.84
C SER A 312 7.96 8.37 25.15
N TYR A 313 8.46 7.54 24.23
CA TYR A 313 9.73 6.85 24.36
C TYR A 313 10.92 7.81 24.41
N LYS A 314 11.85 7.61 25.35
CA LYS A 314 12.98 8.53 25.59
C LYS A 314 14.30 8.06 24.99
N GLY A 315 14.40 6.78 24.64
CA GLY A 315 15.62 6.20 24.07
C GLY A 315 15.86 6.60 22.62
N LYS A 316 16.90 6.02 22.01
CA LYS A 316 17.17 6.19 20.57
C LYS A 316 16.23 5.30 19.74
N VAL A 317 15.70 5.84 18.64
CA VAL A 317 14.78 5.14 17.73
C VAL A 317 15.41 5.00 16.35
N ILE A 318 15.39 3.79 15.82
CA ILE A 318 15.65 3.53 14.40
C ILE A 318 14.37 2.98 13.76
N ILE A 319 14.06 3.44 12.55
CA ILE A 319 12.91 2.96 11.78
C ILE A 319 13.43 2.23 10.54
N LEU A 320 13.05 0.96 10.38
CA LEU A 320 13.29 0.19 9.17
C LEU A 320 12.18 0.46 8.17
N MET A 321 12.56 0.77 6.92
CA MET A 321 11.65 1.13 5.85
C MET A 321 12.05 0.53 4.50
N GLY A 322 11.11 0.43 3.56
CA GLY A 322 11.37 -0.15 2.25
C GLY A 322 10.35 0.25 1.19
N HIS A 323 10.50 -0.31 -0.01
CA HIS A 323 9.67 0.02 -1.18
C HIS A 323 8.17 -0.31 -1.00
N TYR A 324 7.82 -1.14 -0.01
CA TYR A 324 6.43 -1.44 0.33
C TYR A 324 5.86 -0.48 1.39
N SER A 325 6.70 0.34 2.06
CA SER A 325 6.22 1.39 2.96
C SER A 325 5.50 2.45 2.14
N CYS A 326 4.16 2.51 2.25
CA CYS A 326 3.30 3.28 1.36
C CYS A 326 2.24 4.07 2.13
N SER A 327 1.69 5.13 1.52
CA SER A 327 0.53 5.86 2.03
C SER A 327 0.76 6.42 3.44
N SER A 328 -0.09 6.08 4.42
CA SER A 328 0.07 6.56 5.81
C SER A 328 1.34 6.06 6.51
N ALA A 329 1.97 4.98 6.04
CA ALA A 329 3.33 4.64 6.48
C ALA A 329 4.33 5.73 6.03
N GLU A 330 4.14 6.34 4.86
CA GLU A 330 4.99 7.43 4.38
C GLU A 330 4.75 8.74 5.14
N THR A 331 3.49 9.05 5.49
CA THR A 331 3.18 10.22 6.33
C THR A 331 3.83 10.10 7.70
N PHE A 332 3.83 8.90 8.28
CA PHE A 332 4.59 8.58 9.51
C PHE A 332 6.10 8.73 9.30
N LEU A 333 6.66 8.13 8.25
CA LEU A 333 8.10 8.18 7.94
C LEU A 333 8.61 9.61 7.76
N ILE A 334 7.91 10.45 6.98
CA ILE A 334 8.34 11.83 6.77
C ILE A 334 8.24 12.65 8.05
N THR A 335 7.18 12.45 8.86
CA THR A 335 7.04 13.07 10.17
C THR A 335 8.22 12.72 11.07
N MET A 336 8.60 11.46 11.17
CA MET A 336 9.72 11.02 12.00
C MET A 336 11.07 11.49 11.46
N LYS A 337 11.26 11.49 10.15
CA LYS A 337 12.49 12.00 9.51
C LYS A 337 12.66 13.50 9.76
N GLU A 338 11.63 14.28 9.52
CA GLU A 338 11.68 15.74 9.66
C GLU A 338 11.74 16.22 11.11
N SER A 339 11.20 15.44 12.05
CA SER A 339 11.32 15.71 13.49
C SER A 339 12.77 15.57 14.00
N GLY A 340 13.56 14.71 13.37
CA GLY A 340 14.90 14.34 13.83
C GLY A 340 14.89 13.43 15.07
N ASP A 341 13.73 12.89 15.46
CA ASP A 341 13.61 12.05 16.66
C ASP A 341 13.88 10.56 16.37
N ALA A 342 14.02 10.18 15.09
CA ALA A 342 14.40 8.83 14.66
C ALA A 342 15.37 8.86 13.49
N VAL A 343 16.13 7.77 13.33
CA VAL A 343 17.00 7.49 12.17
C VAL A 343 16.31 6.45 11.30
N LEU A 344 16.19 6.73 10.01
CA LEU A 344 15.58 5.85 9.02
C LEU A 344 16.64 5.01 8.31
N VAL A 345 16.45 3.70 8.26
CA VAL A 345 17.37 2.72 7.66
C VAL A 345 16.60 1.82 6.69
N GLY A 346 17.18 1.53 5.53
CA GLY A 346 16.58 0.61 4.55
C GLY A 346 16.67 1.12 3.11
N THR A 347 15.60 0.95 2.35
CA THR A 347 15.47 1.49 0.99
C THR A 347 14.36 2.56 0.96
N SER A 348 14.27 3.33 -0.13
CA SER A 348 13.23 4.36 -0.26
C SER A 348 11.83 3.75 -0.15
N SER A 349 10.88 4.55 0.33
CA SER A 349 9.46 4.19 0.36
C SER A 349 8.81 4.21 -1.02
N ALA A 350 7.52 3.89 -1.09
CA ALA A 350 6.76 3.76 -2.34
C ALA A 350 6.64 5.05 -3.17
N GLY A 351 6.64 6.21 -2.52
CA GLY A 351 6.44 7.50 -3.19
C GLY A 351 4.98 7.81 -3.50
N ASP A 352 4.07 7.29 -2.70
CA ASP A 352 2.65 7.28 -2.98
C ASP A 352 1.83 7.59 -1.70
N THR A 353 1.94 8.84 -1.26
CA THR A 353 1.17 9.32 -0.10
C THR A 353 -0.31 9.51 -0.42
N GLY A 354 -0.66 9.54 -1.72
CA GLY A 354 -2.04 9.59 -2.21
C GLY A 354 -2.69 10.95 -2.05
N GLY A 355 -3.41 11.12 -1.01
CA GLY A 355 -4.32 12.23 -0.77
C GLY A 355 -5.66 11.69 -0.28
N ILE A 356 -6.74 12.41 -0.49
CA ILE A 356 -8.08 11.90 -0.20
C ILE A 356 -8.45 10.89 -1.29
N ILE A 357 -8.67 9.64 -0.91
CA ILE A 357 -9.05 8.56 -1.83
C ILE A 357 -10.57 8.44 -1.83
N CYS A 358 -11.17 8.52 -3.02
CA CYS A 358 -12.59 8.29 -3.21
C CYS A 358 -12.84 7.05 -4.06
N LEU A 359 -13.88 6.33 -3.72
CA LEU A 359 -14.38 5.20 -4.46
C LEU A 359 -15.49 5.68 -5.42
N PHE A 360 -15.45 5.22 -6.66
CA PHE A 360 -16.38 5.55 -7.72
C PHE A 360 -16.99 4.29 -8.32
N LYS A 361 -18.11 4.44 -8.98
CA LYS A 361 -18.82 3.38 -9.68
C LYS A 361 -19.30 3.89 -11.04
N THR A 362 -19.08 3.12 -12.09
CA THR A 362 -19.68 3.38 -13.41
C THR A 362 -21.16 2.97 -13.45
N SER A 363 -21.86 3.42 -14.48
CA SER A 363 -23.27 3.08 -14.71
C SER A 363 -23.51 1.56 -14.83
N HIS A 364 -22.52 0.78 -15.28
CA HIS A 364 -22.59 -0.67 -15.42
C HIS A 364 -21.91 -1.43 -14.27
N GLY A 365 -21.54 -0.72 -13.18
CA GLY A 365 -21.13 -1.36 -11.92
C GLY A 365 -19.64 -1.64 -11.78
N ILE A 366 -18.76 -0.98 -12.53
CA ILE A 366 -17.32 -1.05 -12.32
C ILE A 366 -16.93 -0.12 -11.19
N PHE A 367 -16.37 -0.69 -10.11
CA PHE A 367 -15.84 0.09 -9.00
C PHE A 367 -14.36 0.39 -9.22
N TYR A 368 -13.98 1.61 -8.93
CA TYR A 368 -12.60 2.07 -8.99
C TYR A 368 -12.34 3.17 -7.96
N ARG A 369 -11.12 3.29 -7.53
CA ARG A 369 -10.69 4.35 -6.61
C ARG A 369 -9.74 5.31 -7.30
N LEU A 370 -9.81 6.57 -6.87
CA LEU A 370 -8.90 7.63 -7.29
C LEU A 370 -8.54 8.50 -6.09
N PRO A 371 -7.30 8.97 -5.99
CA PRO A 371 -7.01 10.13 -5.16
C PRO A 371 -7.71 11.35 -5.77
N VAL A 372 -8.44 12.09 -4.92
CA VAL A 372 -9.09 13.34 -5.29
C VAL A 372 -8.65 14.43 -4.31
N GLY A 373 -8.48 15.64 -4.82
CA GLY A 373 -8.01 16.76 -4.01
C GLY A 373 -6.49 16.79 -3.83
N HIS A 374 -6.01 17.96 -3.51
CA HIS A 374 -4.58 18.19 -3.31
C HIS A 374 -4.19 17.69 -1.92
N SER A 375 -3.31 16.69 -1.84
CA SER A 375 -2.36 16.71 -0.74
C SER A 375 -1.61 18.05 -0.84
N SER A 376 -1.07 18.57 0.26
CA SER A 376 -0.23 19.80 0.20
C SER A 376 0.90 19.70 -0.83
N GLY A 377 1.09 18.53 -1.44
CA GLY A 377 2.11 18.21 -2.44
C GLY A 377 3.52 18.17 -1.88
N VAL A 378 3.75 18.77 -0.71
CA VAL A 378 5.05 18.80 -0.03
C VAL A 378 4.88 18.74 1.49
N SER A 379 5.88 18.18 2.17
CA SER A 379 5.99 18.20 3.63
C SER A 379 6.33 19.61 4.15
N PRO A 380 6.29 19.85 5.47
CA PRO A 380 6.71 21.12 6.07
C PRO A 380 8.11 21.59 5.70
N LYS A 381 9.03 20.69 5.37
CA LYS A 381 10.38 21.02 4.89
C LYS A 381 10.52 20.99 3.36
N GLY A 382 9.41 20.93 2.62
CA GLY A 382 9.39 21.01 1.15
C GLY A 382 9.66 19.69 0.43
N PHE A 383 9.64 18.54 1.14
CA PHE A 383 9.80 17.24 0.48
C PHE A 383 8.53 16.89 -0.32
N PRO A 384 8.64 16.51 -1.60
CA PRO A 384 7.50 16.12 -2.40
C PRO A 384 6.93 14.78 -1.90
N LEU A 385 5.65 14.80 -1.49
CA LEU A 385 4.99 13.64 -0.89
C LEU A 385 4.54 12.61 -1.93
N GLU A 386 4.34 13.03 -3.18
CA GLU A 386 3.80 12.18 -4.23
C GLU A 386 4.77 12.07 -5.41
N GLY A 387 4.97 10.85 -5.92
CA GLY A 387 5.83 10.55 -7.07
C GLY A 387 7.30 10.37 -6.73
N LYS A 388 7.69 10.51 -5.45
CA LYS A 388 9.08 10.34 -5.01
C LYS A 388 9.10 9.71 -3.63
N GLY A 389 9.68 8.51 -3.54
CA GLY A 389 9.83 7.82 -2.26
C GLY A 389 10.69 8.59 -1.25
N ILE A 390 10.34 8.47 0.03
CA ILE A 390 11.12 9.01 1.13
C ILE A 390 12.44 8.25 1.21
N SER A 391 13.55 8.93 1.04
CA SER A 391 14.87 8.31 1.20
C SER A 391 15.17 8.08 2.68
N PRO A 392 15.77 6.93 3.07
CA PRO A 392 16.24 6.72 4.43
C PRO A 392 17.44 7.63 4.75
N ASN A 393 17.81 7.71 6.03
CA ASN A 393 19.08 8.34 6.43
C ASN A 393 20.27 7.47 6.01
N TYR A 394 20.12 6.16 6.11
CA TYR A 394 21.11 5.17 5.66
C TYR A 394 20.48 4.23 4.65
N LEU A 395 20.95 4.34 3.39
CA LEU A 395 20.52 3.43 2.32
C LEU A 395 21.20 2.07 2.49
N VAL A 396 20.43 1.10 2.89
CA VAL A 396 20.89 -0.27 3.16
C VAL A 396 20.00 -1.25 2.39
N PRO A 397 20.32 -1.63 1.15
CA PRO A 397 19.60 -2.67 0.44
C PRO A 397 19.85 -4.04 1.09
N MET A 398 18.84 -4.91 1.06
CA MET A 398 18.98 -6.30 1.46
C MET A 398 20.03 -7.00 0.59
N LYS A 399 20.83 -7.89 1.20
CA LYS A 399 21.82 -8.71 0.48
C LYS A 399 21.32 -10.14 0.34
N VAL A 400 21.41 -10.69 -0.86
CA VAL A 400 20.98 -12.08 -1.14
C VAL A 400 21.67 -13.10 -0.24
N ASN A 401 22.99 -12.98 -0.05
CA ASN A 401 23.74 -13.92 0.80
C ASN A 401 23.33 -13.86 2.26
N ASP A 402 23.01 -12.67 2.77
CA ASP A 402 22.48 -12.51 4.13
C ASP A 402 21.10 -13.18 4.26
N PHE A 403 20.19 -12.90 3.31
CA PHE A 403 18.87 -13.53 3.28
C PHE A 403 18.96 -15.06 3.22
N LEU A 404 19.77 -15.61 2.31
CA LEU A 404 19.95 -17.06 2.19
C LEU A 404 20.54 -17.68 3.45
N SER A 405 21.42 -16.97 4.18
CA SER A 405 21.97 -17.42 5.47
C SER A 405 21.05 -17.13 6.67
N GLY A 406 19.87 -16.55 6.45
CA GLY A 406 18.89 -16.25 7.51
C GLY A 406 19.20 -14.96 8.29
N LYS A 407 20.05 -14.08 7.74
CA LYS A 407 20.36 -12.77 8.31
C LYS A 407 19.49 -11.68 7.70
N ASP A 408 19.17 -10.66 8.48
CA ASP A 408 18.52 -9.45 8.02
C ASP A 408 19.53 -8.31 7.93
N THR A 409 20.03 -8.03 6.71
CA THR A 409 21.05 -7.00 6.45
C THR A 409 20.69 -5.64 7.07
N GLN A 410 19.42 -5.25 6.99
CA GLN A 410 18.95 -3.94 7.45
C GLN A 410 18.83 -3.89 8.98
N LEU A 411 18.32 -4.95 9.58
CA LEU A 411 18.25 -5.09 11.04
C LEU A 411 19.64 -5.14 11.63
N ASP A 412 20.55 -5.93 11.06
CA ASP A 412 21.93 -6.03 11.52
C ASP A 412 22.66 -4.69 11.45
N TYR A 413 22.43 -3.91 10.37
CA TYR A 413 22.97 -2.56 10.24
C TYR A 413 22.41 -1.60 11.31
N ALA A 414 21.09 -1.65 11.54
CA ALA A 414 20.46 -0.84 12.58
C ALA A 414 21.00 -1.17 13.99
N LEU A 415 21.28 -2.44 14.27
CA LEU A 415 21.90 -2.86 15.53
C LEU A 415 23.34 -2.34 15.70
N GLN A 416 24.09 -2.20 14.59
CA GLN A 416 25.44 -1.61 14.62
C GLN A 416 25.39 -0.12 14.99
N LEU A 417 24.44 0.65 14.45
CA LEU A 417 24.28 2.08 14.76
C LEU A 417 23.98 2.37 16.23
N PHE A 418 23.54 1.41 17.00
CA PHE A 418 23.35 1.58 18.45
C PHE A 418 24.63 1.36 19.26
N LYS A 419 25.69 0.84 18.64
CA LYS A 419 26.98 0.62 19.29
C LYS A 419 27.91 1.84 19.15
N GLU A 420 27.62 2.66 18.16
CA GLU A 420 28.29 3.96 17.90
C GLU A 420 27.61 5.08 18.76
#